data_b20a8f124fb7ec77cc4c3ccdf5fc2798
#
_entry.id   b20a8f124fb7ec77cc4c3ccdf5fc2798
#
_cell.length_a   1.000
_cell.length_b   1.000
_cell.length_c   1.000
_cell.angle_alpha   90.00
_cell.angle_beta   90.00
_cell.angle_gamma   90.00
#
_symmetry.space_group_name_H-M   'P 1'
#
loop_
_entity.id
_entity.type
_entity.pdbx_description
1 polymer ?
#
loop_
_entity_poly.entity_id
_entity_poly.type
_entity_poly.pdbx_seq_one_letter_code
_entity_poly.pdbx_strand_id
1 'polypeptide(L)'
;LGGIYKMSKQVVAVLFGGQSSEHDVSKVSAATIISNINTEKYSVIPVYITKEGKWLLYDGPLDSIGNNDWQKFASTCILSPDTEHHGLLRIVGDKVKNIPVDVVIPVLHGANGEDGTVQGLFELAKIPYVGCGVLSSAVSMNKAYTKIIVDTIGVDQAKYTIVYRPELSEDLDKCLDRVEEKCGYPCFVKPACAGSSVGITKAHNRDELIDGLWTASEHDRTIVIEENITGDELECAVLGNHDIQASAVGQIYAAAEFYDYDAKYNNAESKTVIPANISNEKAEEIRKKAIEIFKVLDGRGLSRVD
;
A
#
# COMPACT_ATOMS: atom_id res chain seq x y z
N LEU A 1 6.55 -1.01 50.58
CA LEU A 1 7.58 -1.40 49.60
C LEU A 1 6.89 -1.61 48.27
N GLY A 2 6.66 -0.51 47.52
CA GLY A 2 6.11 -0.55 46.19
C GLY A 2 7.19 -0.91 45.17
N GLY A 3 7.28 -2.16 44.81
CA GLY A 3 8.10 -2.59 43.67
C GLY A 3 7.53 -1.96 42.41
N ILE A 4 8.28 -1.08 41.76
CA ILE A 4 8.00 -0.59 40.41
C ILE A 4 8.18 -1.81 39.51
N TYR A 5 7.08 -2.48 39.14
CA TYR A 5 7.08 -3.46 38.06
C TYR A 5 7.46 -2.71 36.77
N LYS A 6 8.71 -2.81 36.37
CA LYS A 6 9.15 -2.36 35.06
C LYS A 6 8.45 -3.28 34.05
N MET A 7 7.36 -2.81 33.46
CA MET A 7 6.70 -3.56 32.40
C MET A 7 7.74 -3.90 31.33
N SER A 8 7.81 -5.15 30.91
CA SER A 8 8.66 -5.56 29.79
C SER A 8 8.22 -4.78 28.54
N LYS A 9 9.18 -4.30 27.77
CA LYS A 9 8.86 -3.62 26.49
C LYS A 9 8.15 -4.61 25.58
N GLN A 10 7.12 -4.13 24.87
CA GLN A 10 6.51 -4.91 23.81
C GLN A 10 7.49 -5.05 22.62
N VAL A 11 7.53 -6.22 22.04
CA VAL A 11 8.40 -6.55 20.90
C VAL A 11 7.69 -6.25 19.60
N VAL A 12 8.22 -5.31 18.83
CA VAL A 12 7.67 -4.83 17.56
C VAL A 12 8.57 -5.29 16.42
N ALA A 13 8.06 -6.14 15.55
CA ALA A 13 8.74 -6.49 14.32
C ALA A 13 8.36 -5.50 13.20
N VAL A 14 9.35 -4.80 12.64
CA VAL A 14 9.16 -3.88 11.51
C VAL A 14 9.62 -4.59 10.25
N LEU A 15 8.68 -4.94 9.36
CA LEU A 15 8.95 -5.61 8.09
C LEU A 15 9.13 -4.57 6.98
N PHE A 16 10.19 -4.69 6.19
CA PHE A 16 10.48 -3.77 5.10
C PHE A 16 11.23 -4.42 3.93
N GLY A 17 11.31 -3.70 2.80
CA GLY A 17 11.82 -4.21 1.53
C GLY A 17 10.70 -4.84 0.71
N GLY A 18 10.72 -6.16 0.53
CA GLY A 18 9.68 -6.91 -0.19
C GLY A 18 9.96 -7.15 -1.66
N GLN A 19 9.17 -8.03 -2.27
CA GLN A 19 9.25 -8.41 -3.69
C GLN A 19 8.30 -7.52 -4.51
N SER A 20 8.55 -6.21 -4.53
CA SER A 20 7.75 -5.27 -5.29
C SER A 20 8.63 -4.23 -6.00
N SER A 21 8.06 -3.50 -6.95
CA SER A 21 8.71 -2.35 -7.59
C SER A 21 9.05 -1.23 -6.59
N GLU A 22 8.37 -1.21 -5.45
CA GLU A 22 8.51 -0.19 -4.40
C GLU A 22 9.46 -0.62 -3.26
N HIS A 23 10.27 -1.65 -3.49
CA HIS A 23 11.23 -2.20 -2.52
C HIS A 23 12.12 -1.13 -1.86
N ASP A 24 12.69 -0.25 -2.67
CA ASP A 24 13.63 0.76 -2.18
C ASP A 24 12.90 1.90 -1.43
N VAL A 25 11.67 2.22 -1.81
CA VAL A 25 10.77 3.13 -1.09
C VAL A 25 10.48 2.60 0.31
N SER A 26 10.19 1.31 0.42
CA SER A 26 9.95 0.63 1.70
C SER A 26 11.13 0.77 2.67
N LYS A 27 12.36 0.71 2.19
CA LYS A 27 13.56 0.89 3.02
C LYS A 27 13.63 2.30 3.62
N VAL A 28 13.34 3.33 2.84
CA VAL A 28 13.31 4.73 3.29
C VAL A 28 12.20 4.94 4.32
N SER A 29 11.00 4.43 4.03
CA SER A 29 9.85 4.49 4.94
C SER A 29 10.15 3.80 6.26
N ALA A 30 10.78 2.61 6.23
CA ALA A 30 11.13 1.86 7.43
C ALA A 30 12.16 2.60 8.28
N ALA A 31 13.19 3.20 7.69
CA ALA A 31 14.16 4.00 8.42
C ALA A 31 13.49 5.16 9.17
N THR A 32 12.55 5.85 8.52
CA THR A 32 11.76 6.93 9.14
C THR A 32 10.90 6.41 10.28
N ILE A 33 10.16 5.32 10.08
CA ILE A 33 9.28 4.74 11.09
C ILE A 33 10.10 4.28 12.29
N ILE A 34 11.17 3.51 12.08
CA ILE A 34 12.01 2.95 13.14
C ILE A 34 12.64 4.06 13.98
N SER A 35 13.12 5.15 13.36
CA SER A 35 13.72 6.27 14.09
C SER A 35 12.71 7.05 14.97
N ASN A 36 11.42 6.93 14.68
CA ASN A 36 10.35 7.59 15.44
C ASN A 36 9.62 6.67 16.43
N ILE A 37 9.93 5.38 16.49
CA ILE A 37 9.34 4.47 17.49
C ILE A 37 9.88 4.82 18.88
N ASN A 38 8.98 4.90 19.86
CA ASN A 38 9.36 5.13 21.24
C ASN A 38 10.08 3.89 21.83
N THR A 39 11.41 3.91 21.83
CA THR A 39 12.25 2.81 22.32
C THR A 39 12.22 2.62 23.84
N GLU A 40 11.61 3.52 24.61
CA GLU A 40 11.36 3.29 26.04
C GLU A 40 10.21 2.29 26.25
N LYS A 41 9.22 2.28 25.36
CA LYS A 41 8.05 1.40 25.41
C LYS A 41 8.23 0.13 24.61
N TYR A 42 8.93 0.20 23.47
CA TYR A 42 9.02 -0.86 22.48
C TYR A 42 10.45 -1.35 22.28
N SER A 43 10.58 -2.66 22.04
CA SER A 43 11.79 -3.31 21.54
C SER A 43 11.62 -3.58 20.06
N VAL A 44 12.35 -2.87 19.20
CA VAL A 44 12.21 -2.94 17.74
C VAL A 44 13.08 -4.06 17.17
N ILE A 45 12.49 -4.89 16.33
CA ILE A 45 13.17 -5.93 15.55
C ILE A 45 12.96 -5.63 14.07
N PRO A 46 13.94 -5.08 13.36
CA PRO A 46 13.85 -4.89 11.93
C PRO A 46 13.97 -6.22 11.19
N VAL A 47 13.05 -6.46 10.25
CA VAL A 47 13.02 -7.64 9.39
C VAL A 47 13.02 -7.19 7.94
N TYR A 48 14.10 -7.45 7.26
CA TYR A 48 14.25 -7.11 5.85
C TYR A 48 13.83 -8.28 4.96
N ILE A 49 13.03 -7.99 3.95
CA ILE A 49 12.65 -8.94 2.91
C ILE A 49 13.37 -8.51 1.63
N THR A 50 14.23 -9.37 1.08
CA THR A 50 14.98 -9.06 -0.15
C THR A 50 14.07 -9.05 -1.38
N LYS A 51 14.58 -8.57 -2.52
CA LYS A 51 13.86 -8.62 -3.81
C LYS A 51 13.58 -10.06 -4.26
N GLU A 52 14.40 -11.03 -3.82
CA GLU A 52 14.21 -12.46 -4.07
C GLU A 52 13.32 -13.16 -3.05
N GLY A 53 12.79 -12.42 -2.05
CA GLY A 53 11.87 -12.93 -1.04
C GLY A 53 12.55 -13.61 0.17
N LYS A 54 13.84 -13.40 0.41
CA LYS A 54 14.51 -13.89 1.61
C LYS A 54 14.19 -12.98 2.79
N TRP A 55 13.87 -13.56 3.94
CA TRP A 55 13.61 -12.86 5.17
C TRP A 55 14.85 -12.85 6.05
N LEU A 56 15.28 -11.67 6.44
CA LEU A 56 16.53 -11.44 7.17
C LEU A 56 16.23 -10.59 8.42
N LEU A 57 16.52 -11.14 9.59
CA LEU A 57 16.48 -10.40 10.85
C LEU A 57 17.74 -9.57 10.98
N TYR A 58 17.58 -8.30 11.29
CA TYR A 58 18.68 -7.36 11.45
C TYR A 58 19.00 -7.10 12.93
N ASP A 59 20.25 -7.33 13.32
CA ASP A 59 20.76 -7.18 14.69
C ASP A 59 21.72 -5.99 14.87
N GLY A 60 21.86 -5.14 13.85
CA GLY A 60 22.78 -4.00 13.88
C GLY A 60 22.16 -2.73 14.47
N PRO A 61 22.92 -1.63 14.46
CA PRO A 61 22.42 -0.31 14.89
C PRO A 61 21.26 0.15 14.02
N LEU A 62 20.16 0.66 14.63
CA LEU A 62 18.95 1.05 13.92
C LEU A 62 19.15 2.21 12.92
N ASP A 63 20.10 3.10 13.21
CA ASP A 63 20.50 4.20 12.33
C ASP A 63 21.26 3.76 11.07
N SER A 64 21.72 2.51 11.04
CA SER A 64 22.43 1.94 9.88
C SER A 64 21.51 1.29 8.84
N ILE A 65 20.19 1.22 9.07
CA ILE A 65 19.23 0.54 8.18
C ILE A 65 19.17 1.19 6.79
N GLY A 66 19.41 2.50 6.68
CA GLY A 66 19.49 3.22 5.40
C GLY A 66 20.81 3.02 4.64
N ASN A 67 21.82 2.40 5.25
CA ASN A 67 23.15 2.23 4.68
C ASN A 67 23.33 0.83 4.08
N ASN A 68 24.18 0.68 3.05
CA ASN A 68 24.40 -0.60 2.39
C ASN A 68 25.14 -1.66 3.23
N ASP A 69 25.65 -1.31 4.42
CA ASP A 69 26.41 -2.18 5.33
C ASP A 69 25.54 -3.03 6.28
N TRP A 70 24.23 -2.81 6.31
CA TRP A 70 23.29 -3.51 7.21
C TRP A 70 23.30 -5.03 7.03
N GLN A 71 23.63 -5.53 5.84
CA GLN A 71 23.67 -6.97 5.54
C GLN A 71 24.66 -7.75 6.41
N LYS A 72 25.72 -7.09 6.91
CA LYS A 72 26.73 -7.70 7.80
C LYS A 72 26.16 -8.15 9.15
N PHE A 73 25.03 -7.58 9.54
CA PHE A 73 24.35 -7.84 10.80
C PHE A 73 23.05 -8.64 10.64
N ALA A 74 22.84 -9.24 9.45
CA ALA A 74 21.60 -9.93 9.14
C ALA A 74 21.75 -11.45 9.30
N SER A 75 20.71 -12.09 9.78
CA SER A 75 20.58 -13.54 9.87
C SER A 75 19.26 -14.01 9.29
N THR A 76 19.22 -15.19 8.69
CA THR A 76 17.98 -15.75 8.13
C THR A 76 16.92 -15.88 9.21
N CYS A 77 15.71 -15.46 8.90
CA CYS A 77 14.55 -15.69 9.75
C CYS A 77 13.32 -16.03 8.91
N ILE A 78 12.30 -16.54 9.57
CA ILE A 78 10.96 -16.71 9.02
C ILE A 78 9.95 -16.32 10.09
N LEU A 79 8.84 -15.68 9.70
CA LEU A 79 7.70 -15.52 10.57
C LEU A 79 6.93 -16.83 10.53
N SER A 80 6.81 -17.50 11.68
CA SER A 80 6.15 -18.79 11.75
C SER A 80 4.64 -18.63 11.72
N PRO A 81 3.92 -19.36 10.86
CA PRO A 81 2.46 -19.45 10.94
C PRO A 81 1.98 -20.31 12.11
N ASP A 82 2.87 -21.05 12.75
CA ASP A 82 2.55 -21.87 13.93
C ASP A 82 2.38 -20.98 15.16
N THR A 83 1.19 -21.03 15.74
CA THR A 83 0.80 -20.19 16.87
C THR A 83 1.56 -20.49 18.16
N GLU A 84 2.19 -21.65 18.28
CA GLU A 84 3.05 -21.97 19.43
C GLU A 84 4.32 -21.11 19.45
N HIS A 85 4.83 -20.75 18.28
CA HIS A 85 6.00 -19.89 18.18
C HIS A 85 5.69 -18.42 18.50
N HIS A 86 4.54 -17.93 18.06
CA HIS A 86 4.08 -16.55 18.22
C HIS A 86 5.20 -15.52 17.94
N GLY A 87 5.87 -15.69 16.79
CA GLY A 87 7.04 -14.87 16.47
C GLY A 87 7.87 -15.32 15.29
N LEU A 88 9.12 -14.88 15.32
CA LEU A 88 10.14 -15.13 14.31
C LEU A 88 11.03 -16.30 14.72
N LEU A 89 11.26 -17.22 13.80
CA LEU A 89 12.30 -18.25 13.93
C LEU A 89 13.58 -17.75 13.28
N ARG A 90 14.58 -17.42 14.10
CA ARG A 90 15.94 -17.07 13.64
C ARG A 90 16.75 -18.33 13.40
N ILE A 91 17.39 -18.41 12.23
CA ILE A 91 18.16 -19.57 11.79
C ILE A 91 19.62 -19.15 11.65
N VAL A 92 20.51 -19.82 12.42
CA VAL A 92 21.96 -19.62 12.37
C VAL A 92 22.65 -20.98 12.33
N GLY A 93 23.14 -21.38 11.17
CA GLY A 93 23.60 -22.75 10.95
C GLY A 93 22.49 -23.76 11.23
N ASP A 94 22.76 -24.78 12.04
CA ASP A 94 21.79 -25.80 12.45
C ASP A 94 20.93 -25.40 13.66
N LYS A 95 21.08 -24.17 14.17
CA LYS A 95 20.36 -23.70 15.35
C LYS A 95 19.17 -22.83 14.95
N VAL A 96 18.01 -23.14 15.51
CA VAL A 96 16.80 -22.34 15.40
C VAL A 96 16.47 -21.75 16.77
N LYS A 97 16.24 -20.43 16.80
CA LYS A 97 15.82 -19.72 18.01
C LYS A 97 14.50 -19.00 17.75
N ASN A 98 13.52 -19.26 18.60
CA ASN A 98 12.28 -18.51 18.60
C ASN A 98 12.48 -17.13 19.23
N ILE A 99 11.96 -16.10 18.57
CA ILE A 99 11.95 -14.70 19.02
C ILE A 99 10.48 -14.26 19.05
N PRO A 100 9.86 -14.19 20.23
CA PRO A 100 8.48 -13.75 20.35
C PRO A 100 8.27 -12.34 19.80
N VAL A 101 7.14 -12.10 19.15
CA VAL A 101 6.74 -10.81 18.59
C VAL A 101 5.33 -10.48 19.08
N ASP A 102 5.17 -9.32 19.70
CA ASP A 102 3.87 -8.87 20.21
C ASP A 102 3.03 -8.18 19.11
N VAL A 103 3.69 -7.48 18.18
CA VAL A 103 3.01 -6.78 17.07
C VAL A 103 3.94 -6.63 15.86
N VAL A 104 3.36 -6.66 14.67
CA VAL A 104 4.07 -6.41 13.41
C VAL A 104 3.67 -5.05 12.83
N ILE A 105 4.66 -4.29 12.36
CA ILE A 105 4.44 -3.11 11.52
C ILE A 105 4.96 -3.45 10.11
N PRO A 106 4.06 -3.78 9.18
CA PRO A 106 4.45 -3.99 7.79
C PRO A 106 4.67 -2.63 7.12
N VAL A 107 5.92 -2.31 6.80
CA VAL A 107 6.31 -1.13 6.04
C VAL A 107 6.65 -1.60 4.62
N LEU A 108 5.77 -2.38 4.06
CA LEU A 108 5.87 -2.94 2.71
C LEU A 108 4.92 -2.17 1.79
N HIS A 109 5.37 -1.87 0.58
CA HIS A 109 4.57 -1.18 -0.42
C HIS A 109 4.27 -2.10 -1.60
N GLY A 110 3.05 -1.97 -2.16
CA GLY A 110 2.60 -2.71 -3.33
C GLY A 110 2.37 -4.21 -3.08
N ALA A 111 2.76 -5.02 -4.07
CA ALA A 111 2.51 -6.46 -4.08
C ALA A 111 3.09 -7.17 -2.85
N ASN A 112 2.36 -8.15 -2.35
CA ASN A 112 2.60 -8.93 -1.13
C ASN A 112 2.55 -8.11 0.18
N GLY A 113 2.65 -6.78 0.13
CA GLY A 113 2.63 -5.91 1.30
C GLY A 113 1.26 -5.30 1.59
N GLU A 114 0.54 -4.89 0.55
CA GLU A 114 -0.72 -4.14 0.64
C GLU A 114 -1.92 -4.89 0.05
N ASP A 115 -1.74 -6.13 -0.41
CA ASP A 115 -2.74 -6.93 -1.11
C ASP A 115 -3.41 -8.04 -0.27
N GLY A 116 -3.16 -8.07 1.04
CA GLY A 116 -3.69 -9.08 1.95
C GLY A 116 -2.81 -10.32 2.11
N THR A 117 -1.77 -10.48 1.30
CA THR A 117 -0.91 -11.68 1.31
C THR A 117 -0.14 -11.80 2.63
N VAL A 118 0.60 -10.77 3.03
CA VAL A 118 1.36 -10.79 4.29
C VAL A 118 0.43 -10.72 5.49
N GLN A 119 -0.70 -10.02 5.38
CA GLN A 119 -1.73 -9.95 6.41
C GLN A 119 -2.29 -11.35 6.70
N GLY A 120 -2.50 -12.18 5.66
CA GLY A 120 -2.90 -13.58 5.83
C GLY A 120 -1.89 -14.40 6.64
N LEU A 121 -0.60 -14.15 6.49
CA LEU A 121 0.44 -14.79 7.30
C LEU A 121 0.34 -14.36 8.78
N PHE A 122 0.08 -13.08 9.05
CA PHE A 122 -0.09 -12.58 10.43
C PHE A 122 -1.33 -13.15 11.09
N GLU A 123 -2.44 -13.28 10.34
CA GLU A 123 -3.68 -13.92 10.82
C GLU A 123 -3.44 -15.40 11.19
N LEU A 124 -2.72 -16.16 10.34
CA LEU A 124 -2.36 -17.55 10.65
C LEU A 124 -1.48 -17.65 11.89
N ALA A 125 -0.51 -16.77 12.05
CA ALA A 125 0.38 -16.70 13.21
C ALA A 125 -0.30 -16.17 14.47
N LYS A 126 -1.51 -15.59 14.36
CA LYS A 126 -2.23 -14.86 15.41
C LYS A 126 -1.41 -13.74 16.04
N ILE A 127 -0.60 -13.06 15.24
CA ILE A 127 0.20 -11.91 15.68
C ILE A 127 -0.52 -10.62 15.24
N PRO A 128 -0.84 -9.71 16.17
CA PRO A 128 -1.40 -8.41 15.84
C PRO A 128 -0.48 -7.62 14.89
N TYR A 129 -1.07 -6.81 14.02
CA TYR A 129 -0.32 -5.99 13.08
C TYR A 129 -0.97 -4.63 12.86
N VAL A 130 -0.18 -3.68 12.39
CA VAL A 130 -0.65 -2.32 12.04
C VAL A 130 -1.09 -2.30 10.59
N GLY A 131 -2.24 -1.68 10.32
CA GLY A 131 -2.80 -1.53 8.98
C GLY A 131 -4.09 -2.31 8.77
N CYS A 132 -4.55 -2.30 7.53
CA CYS A 132 -5.78 -2.96 7.12
C CYS A 132 -5.66 -4.49 7.13
N GLY A 133 -6.78 -5.18 7.37
CA GLY A 133 -6.85 -6.63 7.36
C GLY A 133 -6.81 -7.23 5.95
N VAL A 134 -6.90 -8.56 5.87
CA VAL A 134 -6.80 -9.32 4.60
C VAL A 134 -7.81 -8.84 3.58
N LEU A 135 -9.11 -8.76 3.96
CA LEU A 135 -10.18 -8.37 3.03
C LEU A 135 -9.98 -6.96 2.50
N SER A 136 -9.81 -6.00 3.41
CA SER A 136 -9.64 -4.59 3.04
C SER A 136 -8.42 -4.39 2.15
N SER A 137 -7.28 -4.97 2.49
CA SER A 137 -6.06 -4.90 1.70
C SER A 137 -6.24 -5.49 0.29
N ALA A 138 -6.83 -6.68 0.19
CA ALA A 138 -7.06 -7.35 -1.10
C ALA A 138 -8.02 -6.55 -2.01
N VAL A 139 -9.11 -6.04 -1.44
CA VAL A 139 -10.08 -5.22 -2.18
C VAL A 139 -9.48 -3.89 -2.59
N SER A 140 -8.78 -3.20 -1.68
CA SER A 140 -8.20 -1.87 -1.95
C SER A 140 -7.06 -1.92 -2.97
N MET A 141 -6.33 -3.03 -3.04
CA MET A 141 -5.34 -3.26 -4.10
C MET A 141 -5.99 -3.40 -5.48
N ASN A 142 -7.18 -3.97 -5.55
CA ASN A 142 -7.90 -4.19 -6.80
C ASN A 142 -8.83 -3.02 -7.13
N LYS A 143 -8.39 -2.12 -8.03
CA LYS A 143 -9.13 -0.91 -8.44
C LYS A 143 -10.57 -1.19 -8.90
N ALA A 144 -10.80 -2.33 -9.59
CA ALA A 144 -12.13 -2.69 -10.05
C ALA A 144 -13.08 -2.96 -8.89
N TYR A 145 -12.65 -3.80 -7.93
CA TYR A 145 -13.47 -4.11 -6.76
C TYR A 145 -13.62 -2.94 -5.80
N THR A 146 -12.57 -2.13 -5.62
CA THR A 146 -12.67 -0.87 -4.86
C THR A 146 -13.79 0.00 -5.42
N LYS A 147 -13.79 0.25 -6.73
CA LYS A 147 -14.81 1.09 -7.38
C LYS A 147 -16.22 0.52 -7.25
N ILE A 148 -16.39 -0.78 -7.50
CA ILE A 148 -17.69 -1.46 -7.35
C ILE A 148 -18.25 -1.30 -5.93
N ILE A 149 -17.40 -1.44 -4.91
CA ILE A 149 -17.85 -1.33 -3.52
C ILE A 149 -18.15 0.14 -3.17
N VAL A 150 -17.29 1.07 -3.57
CA VAL A 150 -17.50 2.51 -3.32
C VAL A 150 -18.77 3.04 -4.01
N ASP A 151 -19.14 2.51 -5.19
CA ASP A 151 -20.41 2.83 -5.85
C ASP A 151 -21.64 2.54 -4.95
N THR A 152 -21.54 1.54 -4.05
CA THR A 152 -22.67 1.17 -3.17
C THR A 152 -23.02 2.23 -2.13
N ILE A 153 -22.11 3.15 -1.84
CA ILE A 153 -22.33 4.25 -0.89
C ILE A 153 -22.56 5.61 -1.57
N GLY A 154 -22.61 5.64 -2.90
CA GLY A 154 -22.92 6.83 -3.68
C GLY A 154 -21.87 7.95 -3.59
N VAL A 155 -20.62 7.61 -3.35
CA VAL A 155 -19.50 8.55 -3.47
C VAL A 155 -19.18 8.73 -4.96
N ASP A 156 -19.11 9.98 -5.41
CA ASP A 156 -18.78 10.29 -6.78
C ASP A 156 -17.38 9.78 -7.14
N GLN A 157 -17.28 9.07 -8.23
CA GLN A 157 -16.05 8.51 -8.78
C GLN A 157 -15.89 8.90 -10.25
N ALA A 158 -14.66 8.85 -10.77
CA ALA A 158 -14.44 8.88 -12.21
C ALA A 158 -15.29 7.80 -12.88
N LYS A 159 -15.97 8.13 -13.98
CA LYS A 159 -16.66 7.12 -14.78
C LYS A 159 -15.65 6.06 -15.19
N TYR A 160 -16.06 4.81 -15.12
CA TYR A 160 -15.15 3.71 -15.40
C TYR A 160 -15.85 2.54 -16.08
N THR A 161 -15.06 1.72 -16.72
CA THR A 161 -15.49 0.40 -17.19
C THR A 161 -14.39 -0.62 -16.92
N ILE A 162 -14.78 -1.88 -16.85
CA ILE A 162 -13.87 -3.01 -16.60
C ILE A 162 -13.81 -3.86 -17.87
N VAL A 163 -12.59 -4.19 -18.29
CA VAL A 163 -12.31 -5.09 -19.39
C VAL A 163 -11.48 -6.26 -18.87
N TYR A 164 -11.83 -7.47 -19.28
CA TYR A 164 -11.04 -8.66 -18.95
C TYR A 164 -10.17 -9.05 -20.13
N ARG A 165 -8.94 -9.52 -19.87
CA ARG A 165 -7.99 -9.92 -20.91
C ARG A 165 -8.58 -10.83 -22.00
N PRO A 166 -9.40 -11.85 -21.73
CA PRO A 166 -10.01 -12.68 -22.77
C PRO A 166 -10.85 -11.88 -23.76
N GLU A 167 -11.56 -10.85 -23.30
CA GLU A 167 -12.41 -10.00 -24.15
C GLU A 167 -11.62 -9.31 -25.28
N LEU A 168 -10.34 -8.99 -25.03
CA LEU A 168 -9.47 -8.35 -26.03
C LEU A 168 -9.22 -9.25 -27.25
N SER A 169 -9.24 -10.57 -27.07
CA SER A 169 -9.06 -11.54 -28.14
C SER A 169 -10.36 -12.03 -28.73
N GLU A 170 -11.46 -11.95 -27.99
CA GLU A 170 -12.77 -12.43 -28.40
C GLU A 170 -13.54 -11.38 -29.21
N ASP A 171 -13.58 -10.12 -28.77
CA ASP A 171 -14.33 -9.04 -29.41
C ASP A 171 -13.76 -7.66 -28.99
N LEU A 172 -12.61 -7.28 -29.55
CA LEU A 172 -11.92 -6.05 -29.25
C LEU A 172 -12.79 -4.82 -29.57
N ASP A 173 -13.48 -4.81 -30.72
CA ASP A 173 -14.28 -3.65 -31.10
C ASP A 173 -15.40 -3.36 -30.10
N LYS A 174 -16.07 -4.38 -29.60
CA LYS A 174 -17.10 -4.24 -28.58
C LYS A 174 -16.53 -3.69 -27.26
N CYS A 175 -15.30 -4.09 -26.90
CA CYS A 175 -14.60 -3.51 -25.73
C CYS A 175 -14.35 -2.03 -25.93
N LEU A 176 -13.83 -1.65 -27.11
CA LEU A 176 -13.50 -0.26 -27.43
C LEU A 176 -14.76 0.61 -27.44
N ASP A 177 -15.85 0.17 -28.08
CA ASP A 177 -17.12 0.89 -28.12
C ASP A 177 -17.68 1.12 -26.72
N ARG A 178 -17.62 0.11 -25.84
CA ARG A 178 -18.03 0.23 -24.43
C ARG A 178 -17.20 1.25 -23.64
N VAL A 179 -15.88 1.30 -23.89
CA VAL A 179 -14.98 2.27 -23.25
C VAL A 179 -15.30 3.68 -23.75
N GLU A 180 -15.44 3.86 -25.07
CA GLU A 180 -15.75 5.15 -25.69
C GLU A 180 -17.10 5.72 -25.21
N GLU A 181 -18.12 4.88 -25.13
CA GLU A 181 -19.44 5.27 -24.61
C GLU A 181 -19.39 5.70 -23.14
N LYS A 182 -18.64 4.97 -22.31
CA LYS A 182 -18.64 5.16 -20.86
C LYS A 182 -17.67 6.24 -20.38
N CYS A 183 -16.44 6.26 -20.91
CA CYS A 183 -15.33 7.08 -20.42
C CYS A 183 -14.96 8.21 -21.38
N GLY A 184 -15.09 8.00 -22.70
CA GLY A 184 -14.62 8.94 -23.72
C GLY A 184 -13.11 9.10 -23.72
N TYR A 185 -12.63 10.18 -24.37
CA TYR A 185 -11.21 10.53 -24.42
C TYR A 185 -10.93 11.94 -23.87
N PRO A 186 -9.74 12.17 -23.28
CA PRO A 186 -8.76 11.16 -22.94
C PRO A 186 -9.23 10.28 -21.78
N CYS A 187 -8.73 9.04 -21.72
CA CYS A 187 -9.02 8.11 -20.64
C CYS A 187 -7.73 7.45 -20.13
N PHE A 188 -7.77 6.98 -18.89
CA PHE A 188 -6.68 6.21 -18.30
C PHE A 188 -6.98 4.72 -18.35
N VAL A 189 -6.01 3.93 -18.82
CA VAL A 189 -6.06 2.47 -18.89
C VAL A 189 -5.12 1.92 -17.82
N LYS A 190 -5.64 1.15 -16.88
CA LYS A 190 -4.92 0.73 -15.66
C LYS A 190 -5.09 -0.77 -15.42
N PRO A 191 -4.01 -1.50 -15.10
CA PRO A 191 -4.16 -2.84 -14.50
C PRO A 191 -4.89 -2.72 -13.16
N ALA A 192 -5.77 -3.66 -12.82
CA ALA A 192 -6.55 -3.58 -11.60
C ALA A 192 -5.68 -3.67 -10.33
N CYS A 193 -4.69 -4.55 -10.31
CA CYS A 193 -3.85 -4.85 -9.15
C CYS A 193 -2.38 -4.39 -9.32
N ALA A 194 -2.12 -3.25 -9.95
CA ALA A 194 -0.76 -2.71 -10.04
C ALA A 194 -0.63 -1.43 -9.20
N GLY A 195 0.48 -1.33 -8.45
CA GLY A 195 0.88 -0.12 -7.73
C GLY A 195 1.80 0.78 -8.56
N SER A 196 2.12 1.96 -8.04
CA SER A 196 3.14 2.90 -8.56
C SER A 196 3.08 3.17 -10.05
N SER A 197 1.89 3.27 -10.61
CA SER A 197 1.64 3.59 -12.03
C SER A 197 2.20 2.59 -13.04
N VAL A 198 2.60 1.38 -12.62
CA VAL A 198 3.11 0.34 -13.53
C VAL A 198 1.98 -0.12 -14.46
N GLY A 199 2.26 -0.10 -15.78
CA GLY A 199 1.30 -0.52 -16.80
C GLY A 199 0.11 0.42 -17.01
N ILE A 200 0.15 1.64 -16.44
CA ILE A 200 -0.87 2.68 -16.66
C ILE A 200 -0.52 3.48 -17.89
N THR A 201 -1.51 3.71 -18.75
CA THR A 201 -1.40 4.57 -19.94
C THR A 201 -2.55 5.57 -20.01
N LYS A 202 -2.33 6.71 -20.66
CA LYS A 202 -3.35 7.69 -20.98
C LYS A 202 -3.61 7.62 -22.49
N ALA A 203 -4.83 7.31 -22.88
CA ALA A 203 -5.24 7.18 -24.28
C ALA A 203 -6.05 8.41 -24.71
N HIS A 204 -5.69 9.01 -25.86
CA HIS A 204 -6.34 10.17 -26.45
C HIS A 204 -7.22 9.81 -27.64
N ASN A 205 -7.10 8.60 -28.16
CA ASN A 205 -7.82 8.07 -29.31
C ASN A 205 -7.90 6.53 -29.24
N ARG A 206 -8.61 5.95 -30.21
CA ARG A 206 -8.86 4.50 -30.29
C ARG A 206 -7.58 3.67 -30.42
N ASP A 207 -6.62 4.12 -31.20
CA ASP A 207 -5.35 3.40 -31.40
C ASP A 207 -4.52 3.36 -30.11
N GLU A 208 -4.40 4.48 -29.42
CA GLU A 208 -3.74 4.54 -28.11
C GLU A 208 -4.49 3.73 -27.04
N LEU A 209 -5.82 3.65 -27.12
CA LEU A 209 -6.62 2.78 -26.24
C LEU A 209 -6.31 1.31 -26.46
N ILE A 210 -6.17 0.88 -27.73
CA ILE A 210 -5.79 -0.51 -28.07
C ILE A 210 -4.43 -0.84 -27.46
N ASP A 211 -3.43 0.01 -27.69
CA ASP A 211 -2.08 -0.19 -27.16
C ASP A 211 -2.07 -0.22 -25.62
N GLY A 212 -2.85 0.67 -25.00
CA GLY A 212 -3.00 0.75 -23.55
C GLY A 212 -3.64 -0.51 -22.96
N LEU A 213 -4.68 -1.04 -23.60
CA LEU A 213 -5.35 -2.27 -23.15
C LEU A 213 -4.40 -3.46 -23.21
N TRP A 214 -3.64 -3.62 -24.27
CA TRP A 214 -2.64 -4.69 -24.36
C TRP A 214 -1.54 -4.53 -23.35
N THR A 215 -0.99 -3.32 -23.18
CA THR A 215 0.03 -3.01 -22.14
C THR A 215 -0.48 -3.37 -20.74
N ALA A 216 -1.67 -2.89 -20.36
CA ALA A 216 -2.25 -3.19 -19.05
C ALA A 216 -2.51 -4.69 -18.86
N SER A 217 -2.88 -5.39 -19.94
CA SER A 217 -3.15 -6.83 -19.93
C SER A 217 -1.91 -7.69 -19.64
N GLU A 218 -0.71 -7.18 -19.87
CA GLU A 218 0.54 -7.87 -19.49
C GLU A 218 0.73 -7.92 -17.97
N HIS A 219 0.17 -6.95 -17.25
CA HIS A 219 0.33 -6.81 -15.79
C HIS A 219 -0.82 -7.41 -14.99
N ASP A 220 -2.06 -7.39 -15.53
CA ASP A 220 -3.24 -7.99 -14.89
C ASP A 220 -4.20 -8.56 -15.92
N ARG A 221 -4.98 -9.54 -15.49
CA ARG A 221 -6.10 -10.06 -16.28
C ARG A 221 -7.32 -9.14 -16.30
N THR A 222 -7.40 -8.24 -15.34
CA THR A 222 -8.49 -7.27 -15.16
C THR A 222 -7.95 -5.87 -15.40
N ILE A 223 -8.59 -5.14 -16.30
CA ILE A 223 -8.17 -3.79 -16.70
C ILE A 223 -9.30 -2.83 -16.32
N VAL A 224 -8.96 -1.73 -15.69
CA VAL A 224 -9.90 -0.65 -15.37
C VAL A 224 -9.59 0.53 -16.28
N ILE A 225 -10.61 1.01 -16.98
CA ILE A 225 -10.51 2.22 -17.79
C ILE A 225 -11.33 3.31 -17.12
N GLU A 226 -10.75 4.49 -16.96
CA GLU A 226 -11.35 5.63 -16.27
C GLU A 226 -11.33 6.86 -17.14
N GLU A 227 -12.39 7.70 -17.06
CA GLU A 227 -12.35 9.03 -17.65
C GLU A 227 -11.24 9.88 -17.03
N ASN A 228 -10.70 10.81 -17.81
CA ASN A 228 -9.74 11.78 -17.28
C ASN A 228 -10.46 12.87 -16.50
N ILE A 229 -10.15 13.00 -15.22
CA ILE A 229 -10.60 14.10 -14.38
C ILE A 229 -9.47 15.14 -14.28
N THR A 230 -9.80 16.39 -14.49
CA THR A 230 -8.88 17.51 -14.26
C THR A 230 -9.21 18.17 -12.93
N GLY A 231 -8.22 18.32 -12.07
CA GLY A 231 -8.40 18.90 -10.74
C GLY A 231 -7.15 18.80 -9.89
N ASP A 232 -7.26 19.22 -8.63
CA ASP A 232 -6.19 19.08 -7.65
C ASP A 232 -6.12 17.63 -7.14
N GLU A 233 -4.92 17.13 -6.95
CA GLU A 233 -4.67 15.82 -6.35
C GLU A 233 -4.61 15.95 -4.83
N LEU A 234 -5.59 15.38 -4.16
CA LEU A 234 -5.79 15.49 -2.71
C LEU A 234 -5.77 14.13 -2.07
N GLU A 235 -5.21 14.06 -0.85
CA GLU A 235 -5.14 12.82 -0.08
C GLU A 235 -5.48 13.06 1.39
N CYS A 236 -5.98 12.02 2.06
CA CYS A 236 -6.33 12.06 3.46
C CYS A 236 -5.96 10.74 4.14
N ALA A 237 -5.22 10.80 5.25
CA ALA A 237 -4.99 9.62 6.06
C ALA A 237 -6.19 9.37 6.99
N VAL A 238 -6.57 8.10 7.12
CA VAL A 238 -7.66 7.66 8.02
C VAL A 238 -7.08 6.66 9.02
N LEU A 239 -7.31 6.91 10.30
CA LEU A 239 -6.80 6.13 11.43
C LEU A 239 -7.94 5.67 12.32
N GLY A 240 -7.91 4.43 12.75
CA GLY A 240 -8.80 3.91 13.78
C GLY A 240 -9.35 2.52 13.48
N ASN A 241 -10.02 1.97 14.49
CA ASN A 241 -10.76 0.70 14.40
C ASN A 241 -12.25 0.94 14.72
N HIS A 242 -12.56 1.48 15.90
CA HIS A 242 -13.91 1.85 16.33
C HIS A 242 -14.11 3.37 16.25
N ASP A 243 -13.18 4.12 16.77
CA ASP A 243 -13.14 5.57 16.69
C ASP A 243 -12.25 5.97 15.51
N ILE A 244 -12.88 6.18 14.35
CA ILE A 244 -12.21 6.44 13.08
C ILE A 244 -12.07 7.94 12.90
N GLN A 245 -10.84 8.38 12.66
CA GLN A 245 -10.47 9.78 12.48
C GLN A 245 -9.76 9.99 11.16
N ALA A 246 -10.00 11.12 10.52
CA ALA A 246 -9.32 11.55 9.31
C ALA A 246 -8.34 12.68 9.64
N SER A 247 -7.18 12.67 9.02
CA SER A 247 -6.17 13.71 9.11
C SER A 247 -6.63 15.04 8.48
N ALA A 248 -5.78 16.08 8.55
CA ALA A 248 -5.88 17.17 7.60
C ALA A 248 -5.71 16.62 6.16
N VAL A 249 -6.36 17.30 5.20
CA VAL A 249 -6.21 16.96 3.77
C VAL A 249 -4.86 17.47 3.28
N GLY A 250 -4.12 16.63 2.58
CA GLY A 250 -2.90 16.98 1.86
C GLY A 250 -3.19 17.24 0.39
N GLN A 251 -2.40 18.11 -0.23
CA GLN A 251 -2.42 18.38 -1.68
C GLN A 251 -1.07 18.00 -2.28
N ILE A 252 -1.12 17.25 -3.37
CA ILE A 252 0.06 16.85 -4.12
C ILE A 252 0.17 17.72 -5.37
N TYR A 253 1.30 18.38 -5.52
CA TYR A 253 1.68 19.09 -6.73
C TYR A 253 2.62 18.20 -7.53
N ALA A 254 2.06 17.53 -8.56
CA ALA A 254 2.85 16.68 -9.44
C ALA A 254 3.73 17.55 -10.36
N ALA A 255 4.98 17.15 -10.56
CA ALA A 255 5.93 17.85 -11.44
C ALA A 255 5.68 17.58 -12.92
N ALA A 256 4.79 16.64 -13.28
CA ALA A 256 4.47 16.25 -14.65
C ALA A 256 2.96 16.14 -14.86
N GLU A 257 2.50 16.16 -16.12
CA GLU A 257 1.10 15.98 -16.50
C GLU A 257 0.50 14.66 -15.99
N PHE A 258 1.34 13.66 -15.75
CA PHE A 258 0.99 12.38 -15.14
C PHE A 258 1.92 12.09 -13.97
N TYR A 259 1.33 11.79 -12.80
CA TYR A 259 2.06 11.48 -11.57
C TYR A 259 2.52 10.00 -11.59
N ASP A 260 3.53 9.72 -12.45
CA ASP A 260 4.14 8.41 -12.61
C ASP A 260 5.13 8.06 -11.48
N TYR A 261 5.80 6.91 -11.60
CA TYR A 261 6.79 6.45 -10.63
C TYR A 261 7.93 7.44 -10.42
N ASP A 262 8.45 8.03 -11.50
CA ASP A 262 9.56 8.99 -11.43
C ASP A 262 9.12 10.30 -10.77
N ALA A 263 7.92 10.80 -11.09
CA ALA A 263 7.33 11.96 -10.45
C ALA A 263 7.06 11.74 -8.96
N LYS A 264 6.72 10.48 -8.56
CA LYS A 264 6.44 10.12 -7.16
C LYS A 264 7.68 10.05 -6.27
N TYR A 265 8.78 9.48 -6.78
CA TYR A 265 9.91 9.09 -5.94
C TYR A 265 11.24 9.72 -6.30
N ASN A 266 11.42 10.16 -7.56
CA ASN A 266 12.69 10.64 -8.07
C ASN A 266 12.70 12.13 -8.41
N ASN A 267 11.53 12.78 -8.56
CA ASN A 267 11.45 14.16 -8.95
C ASN A 267 11.32 15.09 -7.73
N ALA A 268 12.37 15.86 -7.45
CA ALA A 268 12.42 16.84 -6.36
C ALA A 268 11.45 18.04 -6.53
N GLU A 269 10.82 18.20 -7.70
CA GLU A 269 9.85 19.25 -7.97
C GLU A 269 8.43 18.90 -7.48
N SER A 270 8.14 17.62 -7.24
CA SER A 270 6.88 17.20 -6.61
C SER A 270 6.83 17.66 -5.15
N LYS A 271 5.75 18.31 -4.75
CA LYS A 271 5.59 18.86 -3.39
C LYS A 271 4.27 18.40 -2.79
N THR A 272 4.32 18.04 -1.51
CA THR A 272 3.12 17.83 -0.69
C THR A 272 2.94 19.02 0.24
N VAL A 273 1.72 19.56 0.27
CA VAL A 273 1.34 20.68 1.15
C VAL A 273 0.23 20.22 2.09
N ILE A 274 0.47 20.32 3.40
CA ILE A 274 -0.48 19.95 4.44
C ILE A 274 -0.60 21.13 5.43
N PRO A 275 -1.80 21.65 5.66
CA PRO A 275 -3.07 21.35 5.00
C PRO A 275 -3.10 21.82 3.54
N ALA A 276 -3.95 21.17 2.72
CA ALA A 276 -4.21 21.57 1.35
C ALA A 276 -4.80 22.99 1.27
N ASN A 277 -4.52 23.69 0.15
CA ASN A 277 -5.07 25.03 -0.09
C ASN A 277 -6.50 24.99 -0.63
N ILE A 278 -7.42 24.51 0.19
CA ILE A 278 -8.86 24.38 -0.13
C ILE A 278 -9.70 25.01 0.99
N SER A 279 -11.01 25.24 0.74
CA SER A 279 -11.90 25.76 1.78
C SER A 279 -12.08 24.74 2.91
N ASN A 280 -12.40 25.23 4.12
CA ASN A 280 -12.67 24.37 5.27
C ASN A 280 -13.87 23.43 5.01
N GLU A 281 -14.89 23.89 4.31
CA GLU A 281 -16.09 23.10 3.95
C GLU A 281 -15.67 21.92 3.04
N LYS A 282 -14.81 22.18 2.03
CA LYS A 282 -14.32 21.13 1.13
C LYS A 282 -13.41 20.15 1.87
N ALA A 283 -12.56 20.63 2.76
CA ALA A 283 -11.70 19.77 3.58
C ALA A 283 -12.54 18.82 4.45
N GLU A 284 -13.61 19.33 5.11
CA GLU A 284 -14.49 18.50 5.92
C GLU A 284 -15.30 17.50 5.07
N GLU A 285 -15.75 17.90 3.88
CA GLU A 285 -16.41 16.99 2.92
C GLU A 285 -15.49 15.82 2.55
N ILE A 286 -14.23 16.10 2.19
CA ILE A 286 -13.23 15.08 1.82
C ILE A 286 -12.96 14.15 3.00
N ARG A 287 -12.72 14.70 4.18
CA ARG A 287 -12.47 13.90 5.39
C ARG A 287 -13.64 12.96 5.72
N LYS A 288 -14.88 13.45 5.57
CA LYS A 288 -16.08 12.64 5.78
C LYS A 288 -16.17 11.51 4.76
N LYS A 289 -15.99 11.80 3.47
CA LYS A 289 -15.99 10.80 2.40
C LYS A 289 -14.87 9.77 2.58
N ALA A 290 -13.67 10.20 2.97
CA ALA A 290 -12.56 9.30 3.27
C ALA A 290 -12.90 8.31 4.40
N ILE A 291 -13.56 8.77 5.47
CA ILE A 291 -14.04 7.89 6.55
C ILE A 291 -15.12 6.92 6.05
N GLU A 292 -16.07 7.38 5.21
CA GLU A 292 -17.11 6.53 4.63
C GLU A 292 -16.53 5.43 3.74
N ILE A 293 -15.57 5.78 2.88
CA ILE A 293 -14.84 4.83 2.01
C ILE A 293 -14.04 3.82 2.86
N PHE A 294 -13.29 4.31 3.85
CA PHE A 294 -12.54 3.45 4.75
C PHE A 294 -13.44 2.41 5.45
N LYS A 295 -14.62 2.83 5.89
CA LYS A 295 -15.61 1.94 6.55
C LYS A 295 -16.19 0.91 5.59
N VAL A 296 -16.60 1.31 4.39
CA VAL A 296 -17.24 0.39 3.44
C VAL A 296 -16.26 -0.65 2.92
N LEU A 297 -14.95 -0.33 2.89
CA LEU A 297 -13.87 -1.24 2.53
C LEU A 297 -13.34 -2.08 3.72
N ASP A 298 -14.02 -2.09 4.87
CA ASP A 298 -13.60 -2.75 6.13
C ASP A 298 -12.20 -2.32 6.59
N GLY A 299 -11.86 -1.04 6.39
CA GLY A 299 -10.58 -0.48 6.77
C GLY A 299 -10.36 -0.51 8.28
N ARG A 300 -9.13 -0.78 8.70
CA ARG A 300 -8.69 -0.81 10.10
C ARG A 300 -7.26 -0.27 10.21
N GLY A 301 -6.91 0.17 11.43
CA GLY A 301 -5.57 0.67 11.71
C GLY A 301 -5.33 1.98 10.98
N LEU A 302 -4.60 1.97 9.88
CA LEU A 302 -4.23 3.15 9.11
C LEU A 302 -4.34 2.87 7.61
N SER A 303 -4.91 3.81 6.87
CA SER A 303 -4.89 3.85 5.40
C SER A 303 -4.84 5.29 4.90
N ARG A 304 -4.41 5.49 3.66
CA ARG A 304 -4.56 6.74 2.91
C ARG A 304 -5.70 6.59 1.91
N VAL A 305 -6.47 7.63 1.75
CA VAL A 305 -7.55 7.75 0.76
C VAL A 305 -7.23 8.95 -0.13
N ASP A 306 -7.14 8.70 -1.41
CA ASP A 306 -6.79 9.67 -2.45
C ASP A 306 -8.03 10.12 -3.22
#